data_8c44185baee8c0ca289c5377bf308914
#
_entry.id   8c44185baee8c0ca289c5377bf308914
#
_cell.length_a   1.000
_cell.length_b   1.000
_cell.length_c   1.000
_cell.angle_alpha   90.00
_cell.angle_beta   90.00
_cell.angle_gamma   90.00
#
_symmetry.space_group_name_H-M   'P 1'
#
loop_
_entity.id
_entity.type
_entity.pdbx_description
1 polymer ?
#
loop_
_entity_poly.entity_id
_entity_poly.type
_entity_poly.pdbx_seq_one_letter_code
_entity_poly.pdbx_strand_id
1 'polypeptide(L)'
;AESLFTCSGFVLDTRLEKVLMVYHRIYDSFAWTGGHADGSNDFLWTAVREAKEETGIRKPYPLTGAVLSLDILPVRAHQKNGTPVPEHQHYNVTYGLIADTRETLRIAPDENTAVDWIPVEKLPEICKEPHMLPVYEKVIARMRRWKAMQEQVMAQLTQPLLSWYPGHARD
;
A
#
# COMPACT_ATOMS: atom_id res chain seq x y z
N ALA A 1 19.97 9.20 -15.28
CA ALA A 1 20.02 9.22 -13.82
C ALA A 1 18.87 8.38 -13.32
N GLU A 2 19.16 7.32 -12.59
CA GLU A 2 18.12 6.53 -11.95
C GLU A 2 17.35 7.43 -10.97
N SER A 3 16.02 7.38 -11.04
CA SER A 3 15.19 8.14 -10.13
C SER A 3 15.40 7.60 -8.71
N LEU A 4 15.83 8.46 -7.80
CA LEU A 4 15.97 8.15 -6.39
C LEU A 4 14.59 8.03 -5.69
N PHE A 5 13.52 8.50 -6.34
CA PHE A 5 12.17 8.48 -5.80
C PHE A 5 11.44 7.20 -6.20
N THR A 6 10.85 6.57 -5.21
CA THR A 6 9.97 5.42 -5.38
C THR A 6 8.58 5.71 -4.82
N CYS A 7 7.58 5.05 -5.39
CA CYS A 7 6.18 5.19 -4.99
C CYS A 7 5.67 3.80 -4.61
N SER A 8 5.21 3.65 -3.38
CA SER A 8 4.68 2.39 -2.88
C SER A 8 3.20 2.48 -2.61
N GLY A 9 2.50 1.39 -2.91
CA GLY A 9 1.12 1.18 -2.53
C GLY A 9 1.05 0.10 -1.44
N PHE A 10 0.57 0.47 -0.27
CA PHE A 10 0.27 -0.48 0.79
C PHE A 10 -1.20 -0.87 0.65
N VAL A 11 -1.44 -2.08 0.16
CA VAL A 11 -2.78 -2.53 -0.23
C VAL A 11 -3.38 -3.36 0.88
N LEU A 12 -4.41 -2.84 1.54
CA LEU A 12 -5.21 -3.57 2.52
C LEU A 12 -6.56 -3.99 1.92
N ASP A 13 -7.15 -5.03 2.49
CA ASP A 13 -8.53 -5.40 2.20
C ASP A 13 -9.52 -4.40 2.81
N THR A 14 -10.79 -4.54 2.50
CA THR A 14 -11.84 -3.61 2.96
C THR A 14 -12.02 -3.55 4.47
N ARG A 15 -11.56 -4.57 5.18
CA ARG A 15 -11.59 -4.63 6.66
C ARG A 15 -10.29 -4.17 7.31
N LEU A 16 -9.27 -3.86 6.52
CA LEU A 16 -7.92 -3.52 6.99
C LEU A 16 -7.28 -4.62 7.87
N GLU A 17 -7.56 -5.87 7.54
CA GLU A 17 -7.07 -7.05 8.27
C GLU A 17 -5.99 -7.82 7.53
N LYS A 18 -5.95 -7.69 6.20
CA LYS A 18 -4.99 -8.38 5.33
C LYS A 18 -4.29 -7.40 4.42
N VAL A 19 -3.02 -7.64 4.18
CA VAL A 19 -2.19 -6.87 3.25
C VAL A 19 -1.81 -7.71 2.05
N LEU A 20 -1.92 -7.11 0.87
CA LEU A 20 -1.48 -7.74 -0.38
C LEU A 20 0.02 -7.50 -0.56
N MET A 21 0.79 -8.57 -0.61
CA MET A 21 2.23 -8.51 -0.72
C MET A 21 2.75 -9.43 -1.83
N VAL A 22 3.92 -9.10 -2.31
CA VAL A 22 4.65 -9.87 -3.33
C VAL A 22 5.95 -10.40 -2.74
N TYR A 23 6.34 -11.62 -3.13
CA TYR A 23 7.64 -12.15 -2.76
C TYR A 23 8.68 -11.64 -3.75
N HIS A 24 9.51 -10.73 -3.28
CA HIS A 24 10.47 -10.04 -4.11
C HIS A 24 11.78 -10.81 -4.18
N ARG A 25 12.25 -11.13 -5.40
CA ARG A 25 13.48 -11.93 -5.60
C ARG A 25 14.72 -11.30 -4.99
N ILE A 26 14.84 -9.97 -5.11
CA ILE A 26 16.04 -9.24 -4.65
C ILE A 26 16.13 -9.26 -3.13
N TYR A 27 15.00 -9.05 -2.44
CA TYR A 27 14.98 -8.94 -0.97
C TYR A 27 14.75 -10.27 -0.26
N ASP A 28 14.41 -11.34 -1.00
CA ASP A 28 14.07 -12.65 -0.47
C ASP A 28 13.06 -12.56 0.69
N SER A 29 12.03 -11.74 0.49
CA SER A 29 11.00 -11.45 1.49
C SER A 29 9.71 -11.04 0.81
N PHE A 30 8.57 -11.25 1.49
CA PHE A 30 7.35 -10.56 1.14
C PHE A 30 7.50 -9.07 1.41
N ALA A 31 7.05 -8.27 0.47
CA ALA A 31 7.12 -6.82 0.53
C ALA A 31 5.86 -6.19 -0.08
N TRP A 32 5.66 -4.91 0.24
CA TRP A 32 4.64 -4.10 -0.41
C TRP A 32 4.89 -3.95 -1.91
N THR A 33 3.90 -3.44 -2.64
CA THR A 33 4.05 -3.11 -4.05
C THR A 33 4.63 -1.70 -4.22
N GLY A 34 5.37 -1.50 -5.28
CA GLY A 34 5.92 -0.19 -5.59
C GLY A 34 6.93 -0.21 -6.72
N GLY A 35 7.33 0.95 -7.16
CA GLY A 35 8.29 1.13 -8.23
C GLY A 35 8.84 2.55 -8.32
N HIS A 36 9.74 2.77 -9.26
CA HIS A 36 10.35 4.06 -9.49
C HIS A 36 9.37 5.06 -10.10
N ALA A 37 9.47 6.31 -9.68
CA ALA A 37 8.64 7.39 -10.22
C ALA A 37 9.00 7.71 -11.69
N ASP A 38 10.25 7.49 -12.09
CA ASP A 38 10.74 7.64 -13.48
C ASP A 38 10.36 8.97 -14.14
N GLY A 39 10.48 10.06 -13.38
CA GLY A 39 10.15 11.40 -13.85
C GLY A 39 8.66 11.76 -13.80
N SER A 40 7.78 10.84 -13.39
CA SER A 40 6.38 11.16 -13.17
C SER A 40 6.20 12.03 -11.93
N ASN A 41 5.31 13.02 -12.03
CA ASN A 41 4.90 13.86 -10.92
C ASN A 41 3.64 13.31 -10.21
N ASP A 42 2.97 12.34 -10.80
CA ASP A 42 1.79 11.68 -10.23
C ASP A 42 2.20 10.41 -9.49
N PHE A 43 2.59 10.58 -8.25
CA PHE A 43 3.06 9.48 -7.40
C PHE A 43 1.95 8.51 -7.02
N LEU A 44 0.73 9.00 -6.81
CA LEU A 44 -0.42 8.14 -6.53
C LEU A 44 -0.74 7.24 -7.73
N TRP A 45 -0.77 7.80 -8.92
CA TRP A 45 -0.96 7.02 -10.14
C TRP A 45 0.11 5.94 -10.31
N THR A 46 1.37 6.28 -10.03
CA THR A 46 2.48 5.33 -10.08
C THR A 46 2.29 4.19 -9.07
N ALA A 47 1.92 4.51 -7.83
CA ALA A 47 1.67 3.50 -6.79
C ALA A 47 0.53 2.55 -7.19
N VAL A 48 -0.56 3.09 -7.73
CA VAL A 48 -1.71 2.28 -8.20
C VAL A 48 -1.31 1.40 -9.38
N ARG A 49 -0.60 1.95 -10.34
CA ARG A 49 -0.12 1.21 -11.52
C ARG A 49 0.76 0.04 -11.11
N GLU A 50 1.74 0.28 -10.24
CA GLU A 50 2.65 -0.78 -9.76
C GLU A 50 1.90 -1.87 -8.99
N ALA A 51 0.94 -1.50 -8.15
CA ALA A 51 0.11 -2.49 -7.46
C ALA A 51 -0.64 -3.40 -8.45
N LYS A 52 -1.19 -2.84 -9.52
CA LYS A 52 -1.88 -3.61 -10.56
C LYS A 52 -0.92 -4.52 -11.32
N GLU A 53 0.22 -3.99 -11.74
CA GLU A 53 1.21 -4.72 -12.53
C GLU A 53 1.82 -5.89 -11.75
N GLU A 54 2.15 -5.67 -10.49
CA GLU A 54 2.82 -6.67 -9.67
C GLU A 54 1.89 -7.76 -9.14
N THR A 55 0.60 -7.49 -8.98
CA THR A 55 -0.33 -8.41 -8.31
C THR A 55 -1.48 -8.90 -9.16
N GLY A 56 -1.77 -8.24 -10.26
CA GLY A 56 -2.91 -8.54 -11.11
C GLY A 56 -4.25 -7.97 -10.65
N ILE A 57 -4.31 -7.29 -9.50
CA ILE A 57 -5.56 -6.62 -9.08
C ILE A 57 -5.96 -5.56 -10.08
N ARG A 58 -7.27 -5.42 -10.32
CA ARG A 58 -7.80 -4.52 -11.36
C ARG A 58 -8.38 -3.23 -10.80
N LYS A 59 -8.92 -3.26 -9.59
CA LYS A 59 -9.72 -2.16 -9.03
C LYS A 59 -9.24 -1.71 -7.64
N PRO A 60 -7.93 -1.56 -7.41
CA PRO A 60 -7.49 -0.93 -6.17
C PRO A 60 -7.91 0.54 -6.19
N TYR A 61 -8.26 1.07 -5.02
CA TYR A 61 -8.57 2.49 -4.89
C TYR A 61 -7.86 3.07 -3.68
N PRO A 62 -7.49 4.36 -3.71
CA PRO A 62 -6.84 4.98 -2.57
C PRO A 62 -7.83 5.18 -1.43
N LEU A 63 -7.40 4.83 -0.21
CA LEU A 63 -8.15 5.14 1.00
C LEU A 63 -8.27 6.65 1.19
N THR A 64 -7.20 7.36 0.86
CA THR A 64 -7.11 8.81 0.81
C THR A 64 -6.13 9.21 -0.29
N GLY A 65 -6.29 10.38 -0.88
CA GLY A 65 -5.33 10.93 -1.83
C GLY A 65 -4.05 11.46 -1.19
N ALA A 66 -3.99 11.52 0.14
CA ALA A 66 -2.83 12.00 0.88
C ALA A 66 -1.72 10.94 0.95
N VAL A 67 -0.48 11.40 0.95
CA VAL A 67 0.68 10.57 1.27
C VAL A 67 0.59 10.13 2.72
N LEU A 68 0.72 8.82 2.96
CA LEU A 68 0.66 8.28 4.32
C LEU A 68 2.03 8.16 4.98
N SER A 69 3.10 8.01 4.20
CA SER A 69 4.44 7.89 4.76
C SER A 69 5.50 8.36 3.77
N LEU A 70 6.51 9.03 4.30
CA LEU A 70 7.74 9.36 3.61
C LEU A 70 8.88 8.68 4.35
N ASP A 71 9.65 7.88 3.65
CA ASP A 71 10.72 7.11 4.24
C ASP A 71 11.96 7.13 3.36
N ILE A 72 13.13 7.18 3.99
CA ILE A 72 14.41 6.96 3.31
C ILE A 72 14.78 5.51 3.57
N LEU A 73 14.78 4.70 2.50
CA LEU A 73 14.92 3.26 2.61
C LEU A 73 16.25 2.80 1.98
N PRO A 74 17.01 1.95 2.69
CA PRO A 74 18.23 1.38 2.13
C PRO A 74 17.90 0.32 1.07
N VAL A 75 18.68 0.32 0.00
CA VAL A 75 18.65 -0.73 -1.02
C VAL A 75 20.02 -1.40 -1.04
N ARG A 76 20.05 -2.70 -0.74
CA ARG A 76 21.30 -3.47 -0.77
C ARG A 76 21.88 -3.56 -2.17
N ALA A 77 23.19 -3.65 -2.25
CA ALA A 77 23.85 -3.98 -3.50
C ALA A 77 23.27 -5.29 -4.08
N HIS A 78 22.94 -5.29 -5.33
CA HIS A 78 22.37 -6.45 -6.02
C HIS A 78 22.70 -6.42 -7.51
N GLN A 79 22.27 -7.47 -8.22
CA GLN A 79 22.40 -7.52 -9.68
C GLN A 79 21.03 -7.35 -10.33
N LYS A 80 20.98 -6.52 -11.36
CA LYS A 80 19.79 -6.31 -12.18
C LYS A 80 20.15 -6.54 -13.64
N ASN A 81 19.57 -7.60 -14.23
CA ASN A 81 19.85 -8.00 -15.61
C ASN A 81 21.35 -8.19 -15.88
N GLY A 82 22.09 -8.81 -14.93
CA GLY A 82 23.51 -9.04 -15.03
C GLY A 82 24.39 -7.81 -14.76
N THR A 83 23.81 -6.66 -14.49
CA THR A 83 24.53 -5.41 -14.18
C THR A 83 24.57 -5.20 -12.67
N PRO A 84 25.75 -4.98 -12.05
CA PRO A 84 25.84 -4.66 -10.64
C PRO A 84 25.15 -3.35 -10.31
N VAL A 85 24.30 -3.34 -9.28
CA VAL A 85 23.70 -2.15 -8.71
C VAL A 85 24.30 -1.97 -7.32
N PRO A 86 25.01 -0.87 -7.03
CA PRO A 86 25.59 -0.63 -5.72
C PRO A 86 24.53 -0.33 -4.68
N GLU A 87 24.92 -0.45 -3.42
CA GLU A 87 24.08 0.00 -2.31
C GLU A 87 23.72 1.48 -2.47
N HIS A 88 22.44 1.80 -2.26
CA HIS A 88 21.94 3.18 -2.38
C HIS A 88 20.71 3.36 -1.50
N GLN A 89 20.11 4.54 -1.53
CA GLN A 89 18.89 4.87 -0.80
C GLN A 89 17.77 5.29 -1.75
N HIS A 90 16.55 4.90 -1.41
CA HIS A 90 15.33 5.39 -2.05
C HIS A 90 14.61 6.39 -1.12
N TYR A 91 14.18 7.49 -1.71
CA TYR A 91 13.18 8.37 -1.10
C TYR A 91 11.80 7.85 -1.49
N ASN A 92 11.14 7.23 -0.55
CA ASN A 92 9.90 6.49 -0.82
C ASN A 92 8.67 7.22 -0.32
N VAL A 93 7.69 7.33 -1.20
CA VAL A 93 6.37 7.90 -0.93
C VAL A 93 5.37 6.75 -0.91
N THR A 94 4.62 6.61 0.19
CA THR A 94 3.65 5.52 0.34
C THR A 94 2.23 6.03 0.40
N TYR A 95 1.36 5.39 -0.38
CA TYR A 95 -0.11 5.57 -0.35
C TYR A 95 -0.78 4.32 0.19
N GLY A 96 -1.89 4.51 0.89
CA GLY A 96 -2.75 3.42 1.32
C GLY A 96 -3.81 3.11 0.25
N LEU A 97 -3.82 1.88 -0.22
CA LEU A 97 -4.77 1.40 -1.22
C LEU A 97 -5.68 0.33 -0.63
N ILE A 98 -6.88 0.23 -1.14
CA ILE A 98 -7.86 -0.78 -0.76
C ILE A 98 -8.16 -1.65 -1.97
N ALA A 99 -8.24 -2.96 -1.77
CA ALA A 99 -8.66 -3.90 -2.81
C ALA A 99 -9.53 -5.02 -2.23
N ASP A 100 -10.31 -5.65 -3.10
CA ASP A 100 -11.17 -6.76 -2.75
C ASP A 100 -10.37 -8.07 -2.78
N THR A 101 -10.42 -8.84 -1.70
CA THR A 101 -9.72 -10.14 -1.62
C THR A 101 -10.24 -11.19 -2.61
N ARG A 102 -11.41 -10.96 -3.20
CA ARG A 102 -12.00 -11.85 -4.21
C ARG A 102 -11.39 -11.67 -5.61
N GLU A 103 -10.66 -10.59 -5.85
CA GLU A 103 -10.00 -10.38 -7.12
C GLU A 103 -8.94 -11.47 -7.39
N THR A 104 -8.83 -11.90 -8.63
CA THR A 104 -7.83 -12.87 -9.05
C THR A 104 -6.43 -12.25 -9.01
N LEU A 105 -5.51 -12.91 -8.32
CA LEU A 105 -4.11 -12.50 -8.25
C LEU A 105 -3.30 -13.15 -9.36
N ARG A 106 -2.24 -12.47 -9.79
CA ARG A 106 -1.30 -12.96 -10.80
C ARG A 106 0.10 -12.48 -10.47
N ILE A 107 1.08 -13.39 -10.55
CA ILE A 107 2.49 -13.03 -10.42
C ILE A 107 2.96 -12.21 -11.63
N ALA A 108 3.96 -11.37 -11.41
CA ALA A 108 4.74 -10.71 -12.46
C ALA A 108 6.11 -11.41 -12.52
N PRO A 109 6.33 -12.38 -13.44
CA PRO A 109 7.48 -13.28 -13.37
C PRO A 109 8.84 -12.59 -13.41
N ASP A 110 8.92 -11.39 -13.99
CA ASP A 110 10.16 -10.62 -14.05
C ASP A 110 10.50 -9.94 -12.71
N GLU A 111 9.54 -9.84 -11.80
CA GLU A 111 9.66 -9.06 -10.57
C GLU A 111 9.45 -9.89 -9.31
N ASN A 112 8.47 -10.80 -9.32
CA ASN A 112 8.13 -11.59 -8.14
C ASN A 112 7.86 -13.06 -8.47
N THR A 113 7.83 -13.90 -7.45
CA THR A 113 7.55 -15.33 -7.55
C THR A 113 6.29 -15.74 -6.83
N ALA A 114 5.72 -14.87 -6.00
CA ALA A 114 4.47 -15.11 -5.30
C ALA A 114 3.75 -13.80 -5.03
N VAL A 115 2.42 -13.87 -4.99
CA VAL A 115 1.53 -12.78 -4.60
C VAL A 115 0.51 -13.38 -3.64
N ASP A 116 0.32 -12.77 -2.49
CA ASP A 116 -0.61 -13.30 -1.50
C ASP A 116 -1.20 -12.22 -0.60
N TRP A 117 -2.38 -12.49 -0.07
CA TRP A 117 -2.99 -11.76 1.02
C TRP A 117 -2.48 -12.32 2.36
N ILE A 118 -1.83 -11.47 3.14
CA ILE A 118 -1.21 -11.85 4.40
C ILE A 118 -1.95 -11.17 5.54
N PRO A 119 -2.43 -11.92 6.55
CA PRO A 119 -2.97 -11.31 7.76
C PRO A 119 -1.95 -10.35 8.38
N VAL A 120 -2.36 -9.14 8.72
CA VAL A 120 -1.42 -8.12 9.22
C VAL A 120 -0.72 -8.54 10.51
N GLU A 121 -1.38 -9.32 11.37
CA GLU A 121 -0.77 -9.84 12.59
C GLU A 121 0.36 -10.85 12.34
N LYS A 122 0.47 -11.40 11.13
CA LYS A 122 1.54 -12.32 10.73
C LYS A 122 2.76 -11.62 10.13
N LEU A 123 2.71 -10.32 9.90
CA LEU A 123 3.85 -9.59 9.34
C LEU A 123 5.15 -9.76 10.14
N PRO A 124 5.15 -9.75 11.49
CA PRO A 124 6.38 -9.96 12.24
C PRO A 124 7.05 -11.31 11.97
N GLU A 125 6.27 -12.35 11.62
CA GLU A 125 6.80 -13.69 11.32
C GLU A 125 7.27 -13.82 9.86
N ILE A 126 6.63 -13.11 8.93
CA ILE A 126 6.81 -13.28 7.49
C ILE A 126 7.83 -12.29 6.92
N CYS A 127 7.90 -11.08 7.47
CA CYS A 127 8.79 -10.04 7.01
C CYS A 127 10.24 -10.38 7.37
N LYS A 128 11.06 -10.65 6.35
CA LYS A 128 12.48 -10.93 6.52
C LYS A 128 13.38 -9.70 6.46
N GLU A 129 12.76 -8.52 6.34
CA GLU A 129 13.43 -7.23 6.34
C GLU A 129 13.07 -6.47 7.63
N PRO A 130 13.88 -6.60 8.71
CA PRO A 130 13.53 -6.04 10.02
C PRO A 130 13.34 -4.52 10.00
N HIS A 131 14.06 -3.82 9.13
CA HIS A 131 13.92 -2.37 8.98
C HIS A 131 12.60 -1.94 8.33
N MET A 132 11.93 -2.84 7.60
CA MET A 132 10.65 -2.56 6.95
C MET A 132 9.45 -2.76 7.88
N LEU A 133 9.54 -3.64 8.85
CA LEU A 133 8.41 -3.94 9.74
C LEU A 133 7.85 -2.70 10.45
N PRO A 134 8.67 -1.82 11.05
CA PRO A 134 8.16 -0.58 11.63
C PRO A 134 7.48 0.34 10.62
N VAL A 135 7.94 0.36 9.39
CA VAL A 135 7.33 1.15 8.30
C VAL A 135 5.94 0.61 7.98
N TYR A 136 5.81 -0.71 7.80
CA TYR A 136 4.52 -1.35 7.54
C TYR A 136 3.52 -1.12 8.69
N GLU A 137 3.95 -1.29 9.92
CA GLU A 137 3.11 -1.06 11.10
C GLU A 137 2.64 0.39 11.20
N LYS A 138 3.51 1.34 10.90
CA LYS A 138 3.18 2.76 10.83
C LYS A 138 2.10 3.04 9.79
N VAL A 139 2.24 2.49 8.59
CA VAL A 139 1.27 2.70 7.51
C VAL A 139 -0.08 2.06 7.86
N ILE A 140 -0.09 0.86 8.41
CA ILE A 140 -1.33 0.20 8.87
C ILE A 140 -2.05 1.05 9.90
N ALA A 141 -1.33 1.54 10.92
CA ALA A 141 -1.91 2.38 11.96
C ALA A 141 -2.53 3.67 11.39
N ARG A 142 -1.85 4.29 10.42
CA ARG A 142 -2.34 5.50 9.75
C ARG A 142 -3.55 5.22 8.88
N MET A 143 -3.57 4.11 8.16
CA MET A 143 -4.74 3.71 7.37
C MET A 143 -5.96 3.45 8.26
N ARG A 144 -5.78 2.75 9.37
CA ARG A 144 -6.86 2.49 10.33
C ARG A 144 -7.40 3.77 10.95
N ARG A 145 -6.53 4.73 11.24
CA ARG A 145 -6.93 6.05 11.74
C ARG A 145 -7.71 6.84 10.71
N TRP A 146 -7.28 6.84 9.45
CA TRP A 146 -8.00 7.50 8.37
C TRP A 146 -9.40 6.92 8.16
N LYS A 147 -9.51 5.60 8.15
CA LYS A 147 -10.81 4.93 8.02
C LYS A 147 -11.74 5.28 9.17
N ALA A 148 -11.27 5.22 10.39
CA ALA A 148 -12.07 5.57 11.58
C ALA A 148 -12.53 7.03 11.52
N MET A 149 -11.67 7.94 11.09
CA MET A 149 -12.01 9.36 10.94
C MET A 149 -13.05 9.57 9.84
N GLN A 150 -12.93 8.90 8.70
CA GLN A 150 -13.93 8.98 7.61
C GLN A 150 -15.29 8.48 8.08
N GLU A 151 -15.35 7.37 8.80
CA GLU A 151 -16.59 6.82 9.36
C GLU A 151 -17.23 7.78 10.38
N GLN A 152 -16.41 8.41 11.22
CA GLN A 152 -16.86 9.39 12.21
C GLN A 152 -17.44 10.64 11.53
N VAL A 153 -16.79 11.16 10.51
CA VAL A 153 -17.29 12.32 9.75
C VAL A 153 -18.61 11.98 9.06
N MET A 154 -18.73 10.81 8.45
CA MET A 154 -19.97 10.36 7.82
C MET A 154 -21.11 10.23 8.82
N ALA A 155 -20.84 9.69 10.01
CA ALA A 155 -21.84 9.59 11.09
C ALA A 155 -22.33 10.97 11.54
N GLN A 156 -21.45 11.95 11.65
CA GLN A 156 -21.81 13.33 12.01
C GLN A 156 -22.61 14.03 10.92
N LEU A 157 -22.32 13.76 9.65
CA LEU A 157 -23.06 14.37 8.53
C LEU A 157 -24.48 13.82 8.39
N THR A 158 -24.71 12.55 8.75
CA THR A 158 -26.02 11.91 8.62
C THR A 158 -26.98 12.25 9.76
N GLN A 159 -26.51 12.41 10.98
CA GLN A 159 -27.36 12.72 12.16
C GLN A 159 -28.09 14.07 12.06
N PRO A 160 -27.47 15.19 11.70
CA PRO A 160 -28.17 16.46 11.56
C PRO A 160 -29.26 16.43 10.49
N LEU A 161 -29.07 15.69 9.40
CA LEU A 161 -30.07 15.58 8.33
C LEU A 161 -31.33 14.83 8.81
N LEU A 162 -31.19 13.81 9.62
CA LEU A 162 -32.31 13.06 10.19
C LEU A 162 -33.10 13.90 11.21
N SER A 163 -32.43 14.76 11.98
CA SER A 163 -33.09 15.65 12.94
C SER A 163 -33.85 16.82 12.28
N TRP A 164 -33.53 17.13 11.03
CA TRP A 164 -34.19 18.19 10.26
C TRP A 164 -35.45 17.74 9.52
N TYR A 165 -35.73 16.42 9.42
CA TYR A 165 -36.94 15.91 8.80
C TYR A 165 -38.09 15.90 9.81
N PRO A 166 -39.10 16.78 9.68
CA PRO A 166 -40.18 16.88 10.65
C PRO A 166 -41.12 15.67 10.68
N GLY A 167 -40.91 14.70 9.79
CA GLY A 167 -41.69 13.47 9.73
C GLY A 167 -41.32 12.41 10.78
N HIS A 168 -40.18 12.52 11.46
CA HIS A 168 -39.75 11.57 12.49
C HIS A 168 -40.07 11.98 13.92
N ALA A 169 -40.70 13.12 14.11
CA ALA A 169 -41.06 13.64 15.42
C ALA A 169 -42.50 13.23 15.91
N ARG A 170 -43.12 12.24 15.26
CA ARG A 170 -44.50 11.89 15.57
C ARG A 170 -44.75 10.37 15.65
N ASP A 171 -43.90 9.65 16.30
CA ASP A 171 -44.25 8.30 16.73
C ASP A 171 -43.87 8.11 18.19
#